data_0f7354479de3e350a2b69416baa74d9f
#
_entry.id   0f7354479de3e350a2b69416baa74d9f
#
_cell.length_a   1.000
_cell.length_b   1.000
_cell.length_c   1.000
_cell.angle_alpha   90.00
_cell.angle_beta   90.00
_cell.angle_gamma   90.00
#
_symmetry.space_group_name_H-M   'P 1'
#
loop_
_entity.id
_entity.type
_entity.pdbx_description
1 polymer ?
#
loop_
_entity_poly.entity_id
_entity_poly.type
_entity_poly.pdbx_seq_one_letter_code
_entity_poly.pdbx_strand_id
1 'polypeptide(L)'
;MATAPRGSFSNANRHMQEEENLRLTSVGVDIGSSTSHLVFSRLELTLEGSRYRVTKREILNESQILLTPYVDDTRIDVEALGKFINDQYQTAKIRREDVDTGALILTGVAVRRRNARAIADLFAEEAGKFVAVSAGDGLEATMAGHGSGAVAHSAKIGGAVLNIDIGGGTSKFALCNNGKVQEVSSIDVGARLLAF
;
A
#
# COMPACT_ATOMS: atom_id res chain seq x y z
N MET A 1 -28.32 -8.51 36.57
CA MET A 1 -27.69 -7.86 35.42
C MET A 1 -26.73 -8.86 34.78
N ALA A 2 -27.16 -9.48 33.70
CA ALA A 2 -26.38 -10.50 33.01
C ALA A 2 -25.49 -9.81 31.95
N THR A 3 -24.18 -9.98 32.07
CA THR A 3 -23.19 -9.53 31.07
C THR A 3 -23.27 -10.43 29.84
N ALA A 4 -23.56 -9.84 28.68
CA ALA A 4 -23.53 -10.54 27.41
C ALA A 4 -22.12 -11.10 27.14
N PRO A 5 -21.98 -12.33 26.63
CA PRO A 5 -20.69 -12.89 26.30
C PRO A 5 -20.11 -12.16 25.09
N ARG A 6 -18.84 -11.75 25.20
CA ARG A 6 -18.03 -11.27 24.08
C ARG A 6 -17.94 -12.38 23.05
N GLY A 7 -18.46 -12.13 21.85
CA GLY A 7 -18.38 -13.07 20.75
C GLY A 7 -16.92 -13.40 20.42
N SER A 8 -16.53 -14.64 20.65
CA SER A 8 -15.28 -15.18 20.13
C SER A 8 -15.42 -15.30 18.62
N PHE A 9 -14.56 -14.68 17.88
CA PHE A 9 -14.43 -14.89 16.44
C PHE A 9 -13.83 -16.27 16.17
N SER A 10 -14.61 -17.32 16.42
CA SER A 10 -14.28 -18.65 15.92
C SER A 10 -14.95 -18.82 14.56
N ASN A 11 -14.16 -18.99 13.50
CA ASN A 11 -14.61 -19.38 12.17
C ASN A 11 -15.30 -20.77 12.12
N ALA A 12 -15.55 -21.40 13.26
CA ALA A 12 -16.02 -22.77 13.36
C ALA A 12 -17.47 -23.00 12.90
N ASN A 13 -18.28 -21.97 12.65
CA ASN A 13 -19.67 -22.09 12.23
C ASN A 13 -20.03 -21.27 10.97
N ARG A 14 -19.06 -20.74 10.24
CA ARG A 14 -19.31 -20.38 8.85
C ARG A 14 -19.33 -21.68 8.06
N HIS A 15 -20.53 -22.15 7.71
CA HIS A 15 -20.66 -22.98 6.53
C HIS A 15 -19.97 -22.20 5.41
N MET A 16 -18.89 -22.77 4.87
CA MET A 16 -18.27 -22.26 3.65
C MET A 16 -19.27 -22.55 2.51
N GLN A 17 -20.29 -21.72 2.39
CA GLN A 17 -20.90 -21.49 1.10
C GLN A 17 -19.81 -20.78 0.32
N GLU A 18 -19.34 -21.42 -0.73
CA GLU A 18 -18.51 -20.78 -1.73
C GLU A 18 -19.33 -19.62 -2.28
N GLU A 19 -19.14 -18.42 -1.71
CA GLU A 19 -19.75 -17.23 -2.24
C GLU A 19 -19.04 -16.99 -3.58
N GLU A 20 -19.73 -17.17 -4.69
CA GLU A 20 -19.18 -16.93 -6.03
C GLU A 20 -18.60 -15.53 -6.16
N ASN A 21 -19.11 -14.59 -5.41
CA ASN A 21 -18.69 -13.20 -5.41
C ASN A 21 -18.47 -12.67 -3.98
N LEU A 22 -17.33 -12.07 -3.74
CA LEU A 22 -17.01 -11.34 -2.50
C LEU A 22 -16.93 -9.86 -2.78
N ARG A 23 -17.40 -9.06 -1.81
CA ARG A 23 -17.24 -7.62 -1.83
C ARG A 23 -16.51 -7.18 -0.58
N LEU A 24 -15.34 -6.56 -0.76
CA LEU A 24 -14.45 -6.14 0.33
C LEU A 24 -14.23 -4.63 0.30
N THR A 25 -14.24 -4.02 1.47
CA THR A 25 -13.73 -2.67 1.68
C THR A 25 -12.24 -2.75 1.96
N SER A 26 -11.44 -2.06 1.16
CA SER A 26 -9.99 -2.08 1.24
C SER A 26 -9.44 -0.68 1.49
N VAL A 27 -8.35 -0.59 2.23
CA VAL A 27 -7.55 0.64 2.35
C VAL A 27 -6.11 0.38 1.96
N GLY A 28 -5.60 1.22 1.06
CA GLY A 28 -4.18 1.27 0.71
C GLY A 28 -3.55 2.50 1.35
N VAL A 29 -2.43 2.31 2.02
CA VAL A 29 -1.66 3.38 2.65
C VAL A 29 -0.25 3.33 2.11
N ASP A 30 0.18 4.41 1.50
CA ASP A 30 1.56 4.59 1.05
C ASP A 30 2.21 5.70 1.90
N ILE A 31 3.30 5.36 2.57
CA ILE A 31 4.10 6.29 3.36
C ILE A 31 5.49 6.32 2.75
N GLY A 32 5.69 7.30 1.91
CA GLY A 32 6.97 7.56 1.27
C GLY A 32 7.85 8.51 2.05
N SER A 33 9.07 8.70 1.59
CA SER A 33 10.04 9.63 2.18
C SER A 33 9.62 11.09 2.10
N SER A 34 8.81 11.47 1.12
CA SER A 34 8.38 12.85 0.89
C SER A 34 6.89 13.04 1.03
N THR A 35 6.10 12.04 0.71
CA THR A 35 4.64 12.12 0.68
C THR A 35 4.00 10.88 1.25
N SER A 36 2.81 11.10 1.84
CA SER A 36 1.94 10.03 2.34
C SER A 36 0.55 10.17 1.72
N HIS A 37 -0.06 9.04 1.40
CA HIS A 37 -1.31 8.98 0.68
C HIS A 37 -2.16 7.78 1.11
N LEU A 38 -3.49 7.95 1.16
CA LEU A 38 -4.45 6.89 1.46
C LEU A 38 -5.49 6.77 0.36
N VAL A 39 -5.88 5.53 0.04
CA VAL A 39 -6.96 5.23 -0.89
C VAL A 39 -7.90 4.20 -0.26
N PHE A 40 -9.17 4.54 -0.16
CA PHE A 40 -10.23 3.62 0.21
C PHE A 40 -10.90 3.10 -1.05
N SER A 41 -11.04 1.80 -1.17
CA SER A 41 -11.64 1.17 -2.34
C SER A 41 -12.58 0.03 -1.97
N ARG A 42 -13.51 -0.22 -2.86
CA ARG A 42 -14.35 -1.42 -2.86
C ARG A 42 -13.82 -2.37 -3.92
N LEU A 43 -13.54 -3.59 -3.51
CA LEU A 43 -13.08 -4.66 -4.38
C LEU A 43 -14.22 -5.66 -4.55
N GLU A 44 -14.54 -6.01 -5.78
CA GLU A 44 -15.40 -7.14 -6.09
C GLU A 44 -14.52 -8.27 -6.60
N LEU A 45 -14.66 -9.43 -5.98
CA LEU A 45 -13.88 -10.62 -6.31
C LEU A 45 -14.84 -11.71 -6.77
N THR A 46 -14.48 -12.41 -7.83
CA THR A 46 -15.23 -13.58 -8.32
C THR A 46 -14.38 -14.83 -8.16
N LEU A 47 -14.99 -15.91 -7.74
CA LEU A 47 -14.35 -17.22 -7.64
C LEU A 47 -14.15 -17.81 -9.02
N GLU A 48 -12.89 -17.97 -9.41
CA GLU A 48 -12.51 -18.65 -10.65
C GLU A 48 -11.74 -19.95 -10.32
N GLY A 49 -12.44 -21.06 -10.41
CA GLY A 49 -11.90 -22.36 -9.97
C GLY A 49 -11.71 -22.37 -8.44
N SER A 50 -10.47 -22.41 -7.97
CA SER A 50 -10.12 -22.43 -6.53
C SER A 50 -9.57 -21.10 -6.02
N ARG A 51 -9.65 -20.02 -6.78
CA ARG A 51 -9.06 -18.72 -6.43
C ARG A 51 -10.00 -17.57 -6.71
N TYR A 52 -10.01 -16.62 -5.80
CA TYR A 52 -10.69 -15.35 -6.03
C TYR A 52 -9.82 -14.43 -6.89
N ARG A 53 -10.45 -13.79 -7.87
CA ARG A 53 -9.84 -12.72 -8.67
C ARG A 53 -10.61 -11.43 -8.49
N VAL A 54 -9.88 -10.33 -8.39
CA VAL A 54 -10.48 -8.99 -8.40
C VAL A 54 -11.01 -8.72 -9.80
N THR A 55 -12.33 -8.63 -9.93
CA THR A 55 -13.02 -8.37 -11.19
C THR A 55 -13.42 -6.91 -11.33
N LYS A 56 -13.60 -6.21 -10.20
CA LYS A 56 -13.90 -4.78 -10.20
C LYS A 56 -13.24 -4.08 -9.03
N ARG A 57 -12.81 -2.85 -9.29
CA ARG A 57 -12.29 -1.94 -8.27
C ARG A 57 -12.98 -0.59 -8.40
N GLU A 58 -13.49 -0.09 -7.30
CA GLU A 58 -14.14 1.21 -7.19
C GLU A 58 -13.41 2.02 -6.12
N ILE A 59 -12.96 3.23 -6.43
CA ILE A 59 -12.39 4.14 -5.45
C ILE A 59 -13.54 4.79 -4.69
N LEU A 60 -13.57 4.60 -3.37
CA LEU A 60 -14.57 5.19 -2.49
C LEU A 60 -14.16 6.58 -2.02
N ASN A 61 -12.88 6.72 -1.70
CA ASN A 61 -12.28 7.98 -1.30
C ASN A 61 -10.77 7.92 -1.51
N GLU A 62 -10.19 9.04 -1.86
CA GLU A 62 -8.76 9.23 -2.04
C GLU A 62 -8.34 10.45 -1.23
N SER A 63 -7.30 10.32 -0.41
CA SER A 63 -6.80 11.42 0.40
C SER A 63 -6.12 12.48 -0.46
N GLN A 64 -6.03 13.68 0.06
CA GLN A 64 -5.04 14.62 -0.41
C GLN A 64 -3.64 14.08 -0.09
N ILE A 65 -2.67 14.46 -0.92
CA ILE A 65 -1.27 14.10 -0.67
C ILE A 65 -0.77 14.92 0.52
N LEU A 66 -0.41 14.23 1.61
CA LEU A 66 0.28 14.83 2.74
C LEU A 66 1.79 14.84 2.46
N LEU A 67 2.47 15.95 2.71
CA LEU A 67 3.91 15.92 2.86
C LEU A 67 4.22 15.11 4.13
N THR A 68 4.99 14.04 4.00
CA THR A 68 5.32 13.17 5.14
C THR A 68 5.93 14.01 6.25
N PRO A 69 5.28 14.09 7.43
CA PRO A 69 5.73 14.94 8.50
C PRO A 69 6.95 14.36 9.21
N TYR A 70 7.91 15.20 9.54
CA TYR A 70 9.11 14.82 10.26
C TYR A 70 9.26 15.64 11.54
N VAL A 71 9.72 14.99 12.62
CA VAL A 71 10.15 15.65 13.85
C VAL A 71 11.58 16.16 13.69
N ASP A 72 12.41 15.38 13.01
CA ASP A 72 13.78 15.70 12.63
C ASP A 72 14.17 14.92 11.36
N ASP A 73 15.35 15.14 10.83
CA ASP A 73 15.84 14.54 9.59
C ASP A 73 15.82 13.00 9.58
N THR A 74 15.63 12.37 10.74
CA THR A 74 15.71 10.91 10.90
C THR A 74 14.43 10.25 11.38
N ARG A 75 13.42 11.03 11.84
CA ARG A 75 12.19 10.49 12.44
C ARG A 75 10.95 11.12 11.84
N ILE A 76 10.04 10.28 11.41
CA ILE A 76 8.70 10.68 10.98
C ILE A 76 7.89 11.06 12.23
N ASP A 77 7.10 12.11 12.14
CA ASP A 77 6.14 12.50 13.18
C ASP A 77 4.92 11.56 13.12
N VAL A 78 4.96 10.55 13.99
CA VAL A 78 3.93 9.51 14.06
C VAL A 78 2.59 10.08 14.54
N GLU A 79 2.61 11.09 15.40
CA GLU A 79 1.39 11.73 15.92
C GLU A 79 0.68 12.51 14.81
N ALA A 80 1.42 13.35 14.07
CA ALA A 80 0.89 14.10 12.94
C ALA A 80 0.38 13.16 11.83
N LEU A 81 1.12 12.09 11.56
CA LEU A 81 0.70 11.07 10.59
C LEU A 81 -0.57 10.33 11.05
N GLY A 82 -0.63 9.94 12.32
CA GLY A 82 -1.81 9.28 12.91
C GLY A 82 -3.05 10.16 12.87
N LYS A 83 -2.90 11.45 13.15
CA LYS A 83 -3.99 12.42 13.00
C LYS A 83 -4.48 12.50 11.56
N PHE A 84 -3.57 12.62 10.61
CA PHE A 84 -3.92 12.65 9.19
C PHE A 84 -4.71 11.39 8.79
N ILE A 85 -4.25 10.21 9.18
CA ILE A 85 -4.94 8.95 8.88
C ILE A 85 -6.35 8.95 9.46
N ASN A 86 -6.52 9.36 10.73
CA ASN A 86 -7.84 9.43 11.37
C ASN A 86 -8.76 10.41 10.64
N ASP A 87 -8.27 11.57 10.24
CA ASP A 87 -9.02 12.57 9.49
C ASP A 87 -9.50 12.00 8.14
N GLN A 88 -8.68 11.15 7.49
CA GLN A 88 -9.07 10.51 6.23
C GLN A 88 -10.18 9.47 6.43
N TYR A 89 -10.14 8.67 7.49
CA TYR A 89 -11.23 7.75 7.84
C TYR A 89 -12.54 8.49 8.09
N GLN A 90 -12.49 9.62 8.79
CA GLN A 90 -13.66 10.46 9.03
C GLN A 90 -14.20 11.08 7.73
N THR A 91 -13.32 11.59 6.87
CA THR A 91 -13.69 12.18 5.58
C THR A 91 -14.33 11.15 4.66
N ALA A 92 -13.77 9.94 4.62
CA ALA A 92 -14.31 8.82 3.86
C ALA A 92 -15.63 8.27 4.45
N LYS A 93 -15.96 8.62 5.71
CA LYS A 93 -17.10 8.05 6.47
C LYS A 93 -17.02 6.53 6.57
N ILE A 94 -15.81 6.00 6.67
CA ILE A 94 -15.52 4.57 6.82
C ILE A 94 -14.99 4.36 8.23
N ARG A 95 -15.57 3.42 8.97
CA ARG A 95 -15.05 3.03 10.28
C ARG A 95 -13.95 2.00 10.10
N ARG A 96 -12.97 1.99 11.01
CA ARG A 96 -11.86 1.02 10.94
C ARG A 96 -12.34 -0.43 10.93
N GLU A 97 -13.42 -0.72 11.67
CA GLU A 97 -14.05 -2.03 11.75
C GLU A 97 -14.69 -2.48 10.43
N ASP A 98 -15.11 -1.54 9.57
CA ASP A 98 -15.73 -1.80 8.27
C ASP A 98 -14.70 -2.10 7.17
N VAL A 99 -13.41 -1.98 7.47
CA VAL A 99 -12.33 -2.36 6.57
C VAL A 99 -12.09 -3.86 6.66
N ASP A 100 -12.21 -4.55 5.54
CA ASP A 100 -12.02 -6.00 5.45
C ASP A 100 -10.56 -6.37 5.17
N THR A 101 -9.85 -5.54 4.43
CA THR A 101 -8.46 -5.78 4.04
C THR A 101 -7.73 -4.47 3.79
N GLY A 102 -6.41 -4.51 3.84
CA GLY A 102 -5.59 -3.35 3.54
C GLY A 102 -4.15 -3.67 3.25
N ALA A 103 -3.44 -2.69 2.70
CA ALA A 103 -2.01 -2.74 2.51
C ALA A 103 -1.37 -1.45 3.03
N LEU A 104 -0.35 -1.61 3.86
CA LEU A 104 0.55 -0.54 4.26
C LEU A 104 1.87 -0.73 3.52
N ILE A 105 2.25 0.25 2.74
CA ILE A 105 3.51 0.27 2.02
C ILE A 105 4.38 1.37 2.61
N LEU A 106 5.55 1.00 3.11
CA LEU A 106 6.60 1.93 3.50
C LEU A 106 7.67 1.93 2.42
N THR A 107 7.93 3.08 1.82
CA THR A 107 8.85 3.19 0.68
C THR A 107 9.99 4.16 0.92
N GLY A 108 11.07 4.01 0.14
CA GLY A 108 12.23 4.88 0.15
C GLY A 108 12.89 4.98 1.52
N VAL A 109 13.30 6.19 1.90
CA VAL A 109 13.95 6.44 3.20
C VAL A 109 13.03 6.26 4.40
N ALA A 110 11.69 6.26 4.22
CA ALA A 110 10.74 6.00 5.31
C ALA A 110 10.97 4.63 5.95
N VAL A 111 11.35 3.62 5.16
CA VAL A 111 11.71 2.27 5.62
C VAL A 111 12.95 2.28 6.52
N ARG A 112 13.92 3.13 6.20
CA ARG A 112 15.21 3.23 6.90
C ARG A 112 15.16 4.13 8.14
N ARG A 113 14.00 4.75 8.41
CA ARG A 113 13.84 5.65 9.56
C ARG A 113 13.77 4.86 10.87
N ARG A 114 14.27 5.50 11.95
CA ARG A 114 14.38 4.86 13.28
C ARG A 114 13.04 4.43 13.86
N ASN A 115 11.95 5.05 13.43
CA ASN A 115 10.60 4.79 13.95
C ASN A 115 9.65 4.14 12.93
N ALA A 116 10.18 3.48 11.90
CA ALA A 116 9.35 2.73 10.93
C ALA A 116 8.40 1.74 11.61
N ARG A 117 8.84 1.10 12.71
CA ARG A 117 7.99 0.22 13.50
C ARG A 117 6.82 0.95 14.16
N ALA A 118 7.06 2.15 14.71
CA ALA A 118 5.98 2.93 15.33
C ALA A 118 4.93 3.37 14.31
N ILE A 119 5.31 3.54 13.03
CA ILE A 119 4.36 3.78 11.95
C ILE A 119 3.51 2.54 11.69
N ALA A 120 4.12 1.36 11.66
CA ALA A 120 3.37 0.11 11.52
C ALA A 120 2.39 -0.11 12.69
N ASP A 121 2.77 0.32 13.90
CA ASP A 121 1.93 0.21 15.09
C ASP A 121 0.65 1.08 15.03
N LEU A 122 0.62 2.15 14.21
CA LEU A 122 -0.61 2.92 13.95
C LEU A 122 -1.73 2.06 13.32
N PHE A 123 -1.34 0.97 12.69
CA PHE A 123 -2.27 0.02 12.04
C PHE A 123 -2.40 -1.28 12.81
N ALA A 124 -1.77 -1.38 13.99
CA ALA A 124 -1.75 -2.61 14.79
C ALA A 124 -3.15 -3.02 15.29
N GLU A 125 -4.04 -2.06 15.52
CA GLU A 125 -5.44 -2.34 15.89
C GLU A 125 -6.22 -3.06 14.77
N GLU A 126 -5.73 -2.94 13.54
CA GLU A 126 -6.26 -3.58 12.35
C GLU A 126 -5.44 -4.84 11.99
N ALA A 127 -4.63 -5.33 12.95
CA ALA A 127 -3.77 -6.50 12.77
C ALA A 127 -4.56 -7.73 12.28
N GLY A 128 -4.06 -8.37 11.24
CA GLY A 128 -4.73 -9.48 10.56
C GLY A 128 -5.58 -9.07 9.36
N LYS A 129 -5.91 -7.78 9.20
CA LYS A 129 -6.58 -7.23 8.02
C LYS A 129 -5.60 -6.59 7.04
N PHE A 130 -4.42 -6.18 7.53
CA PHE A 130 -3.39 -5.49 6.75
C PHE A 130 -2.22 -6.37 6.41
N VAL A 131 -1.76 -6.23 5.18
CA VAL A 131 -0.43 -6.68 4.76
C VAL A 131 0.50 -5.47 4.81
N ALA A 132 1.45 -5.49 5.74
CA ALA A 132 2.49 -4.47 5.79
C ALA A 132 3.68 -4.91 4.92
N VAL A 133 4.02 -4.11 3.94
CA VAL A 133 5.16 -4.34 3.06
C VAL A 133 6.16 -3.21 3.26
N SER A 134 7.35 -3.59 3.68
CA SER A 134 8.52 -2.71 3.62
C SER A 134 9.21 -2.96 2.29
N ALA A 135 8.95 -2.11 1.31
CA ALA A 135 9.58 -2.20 0.01
C ALA A 135 10.93 -1.49 0.05
N GLY A 136 12.02 -2.26 0.03
CA GLY A 136 13.33 -1.70 -0.31
C GLY A 136 13.34 -1.24 -1.77
N ASP A 137 14.29 -0.36 -2.11
CA ASP A 137 14.36 0.31 -3.42
C ASP A 137 14.29 -0.67 -4.61
N GLY A 138 14.88 -1.86 -4.49
CA GLY A 138 14.85 -2.88 -5.54
C GLY A 138 13.47 -3.50 -5.76
N LEU A 139 12.72 -3.77 -4.68
CA LEU A 139 11.35 -4.28 -4.79
C LEU A 139 10.42 -3.20 -5.35
N GLU A 140 10.56 -1.96 -4.90
CA GLU A 140 9.78 -0.83 -5.37
C GLU A 140 10.02 -0.59 -6.87
N ALA A 141 11.29 -0.57 -7.33
CA ALA A 141 11.62 -0.47 -8.74
C ALA A 141 11.03 -1.62 -9.58
N THR A 142 11.08 -2.84 -9.05
CA THR A 142 10.50 -4.01 -9.71
C THR A 142 8.98 -3.89 -9.85
N MET A 143 8.30 -3.49 -8.78
CA MET A 143 6.85 -3.29 -8.79
C MET A 143 6.44 -2.16 -9.74
N ALA A 144 7.20 -1.06 -9.77
CA ALA A 144 6.99 0.05 -10.70
C ALA A 144 7.13 -0.41 -12.16
N GLY A 145 8.12 -1.26 -12.49
CA GLY A 145 8.29 -1.85 -13.81
C GLY A 145 7.09 -2.71 -14.27
N HIS A 146 6.48 -3.44 -13.32
CA HIS A 146 5.25 -4.19 -13.59
C HIS A 146 4.03 -3.28 -13.68
N GLY A 147 3.87 -2.36 -12.72
CA GLY A 147 2.71 -1.48 -12.61
C GLY A 147 2.57 -0.49 -13.77
N SER A 148 3.68 0.02 -14.28
CA SER A 148 3.70 0.90 -15.47
C SER A 148 3.41 0.17 -16.78
N GLY A 149 3.47 -1.17 -16.76
CA GLY A 149 3.35 -1.99 -17.98
C GLY A 149 4.66 -2.15 -18.78
N ALA A 150 5.80 -1.62 -18.29
CA ALA A 150 7.09 -1.73 -18.97
C ALA A 150 7.51 -3.18 -19.22
N VAL A 151 7.27 -4.06 -18.23
CA VAL A 151 7.52 -5.51 -18.38
C VAL A 151 6.70 -6.10 -19.49
N ALA A 152 5.38 -5.85 -19.53
CA ALA A 152 4.50 -6.37 -20.58
C ALA A 152 4.85 -5.79 -21.95
N HIS A 153 5.21 -4.51 -22.00
CA HIS A 153 5.62 -3.86 -23.25
C HIS A 153 6.93 -4.46 -23.79
N SER A 154 7.92 -4.72 -22.91
CA SER A 154 9.20 -5.35 -23.32
C SER A 154 8.98 -6.74 -23.92
N ALA A 155 8.02 -7.52 -23.39
CA ALA A 155 7.63 -8.81 -23.97
C ALA A 155 7.02 -8.65 -25.36
N LYS A 156 6.13 -7.65 -25.53
CA LYS A 156 5.43 -7.40 -26.78
C LYS A 156 6.38 -6.98 -27.92
N ILE A 157 7.39 -6.16 -27.59
CA ILE A 157 8.37 -5.69 -28.61
C ILE A 157 9.54 -6.65 -28.79
N GLY A 158 9.70 -7.66 -27.92
CA GLY A 158 10.88 -8.55 -27.92
C GLY A 158 12.19 -7.82 -27.64
N GLY A 159 12.17 -6.81 -26.77
CA GLY A 159 13.30 -5.92 -26.56
C GLY A 159 13.37 -5.31 -25.16
N ALA A 160 14.32 -4.39 -24.97
CA ALA A 160 14.54 -3.72 -23.71
C ALA A 160 13.69 -2.44 -23.57
N VAL A 161 13.15 -2.25 -22.37
CA VAL A 161 12.43 -1.05 -21.94
C VAL A 161 12.98 -0.61 -20.60
N LEU A 162 13.35 0.66 -20.47
CA LEU A 162 13.74 1.26 -19.19
C LEU A 162 12.50 1.93 -18.57
N ASN A 163 12.11 1.48 -17.39
CA ASN A 163 11.16 2.17 -16.56
C ASN A 163 11.91 3.13 -15.63
N ILE A 164 11.47 4.38 -15.59
CA ILE A 164 11.98 5.40 -14.67
C ILE A 164 10.80 5.88 -13.83
N ASP A 165 10.89 5.66 -12.52
CA ASP A 165 9.91 6.10 -11.53
C ASP A 165 10.55 7.17 -10.65
N ILE A 166 10.05 8.40 -10.76
CA ILE A 166 10.57 9.57 -10.05
C ILE A 166 9.62 9.90 -8.91
N GLY A 167 9.99 9.45 -7.71
CA GLY A 167 9.29 9.80 -6.48
C GLY A 167 9.67 11.19 -5.96
N GLY A 168 9.17 11.54 -4.77
CA GLY A 168 9.49 12.82 -4.16
C GLY A 168 10.94 12.96 -3.70
N GLY A 169 11.53 11.90 -3.15
CA GLY A 169 12.89 11.91 -2.61
C GLY A 169 13.86 10.94 -3.28
N THR A 170 13.36 10.00 -4.08
CA THR A 170 14.16 8.97 -4.74
C THR A 170 13.68 8.74 -6.17
N SER A 171 14.58 8.38 -7.07
CA SER A 171 14.25 7.88 -8.40
C SER A 171 14.70 6.44 -8.54
N LYS A 172 13.85 5.61 -9.14
CA LYS A 172 14.04 4.17 -9.30
C LYS A 172 14.02 3.80 -10.76
N PHE A 173 14.88 2.88 -11.11
CA PHE A 173 15.09 2.42 -12.47
C PHE A 173 14.86 0.92 -12.53
N ALA A 174 14.10 0.46 -13.52
CA ALA A 174 13.96 -0.97 -13.80
C ALA A 174 14.20 -1.21 -15.30
N LEU A 175 15.24 -1.95 -15.62
CA LEU A 175 15.49 -2.42 -16.97
C LEU A 175 14.66 -3.69 -17.19
N CYS A 176 13.67 -3.59 -18.05
CA CYS A 176 12.79 -4.68 -18.43
C CYS A 176 13.18 -5.21 -19.80
N ASN A 177 13.33 -6.50 -19.95
CA ASN A 177 13.71 -7.11 -21.22
C ASN A 177 12.96 -8.43 -21.44
N ASN A 178 12.35 -8.62 -22.59
CA ASN A 178 11.63 -9.82 -22.97
C ASN A 178 10.62 -10.29 -21.89
N GLY A 179 9.89 -9.35 -21.28
CA GLY A 179 8.86 -9.66 -20.28
C GLY A 179 9.37 -9.95 -18.89
N LYS A 180 10.59 -9.58 -18.56
CA LYS A 180 11.19 -9.74 -17.22
C LYS A 180 11.92 -8.48 -16.79
N VAL A 181 11.90 -8.20 -15.49
CA VAL A 181 12.81 -7.22 -14.88
C VAL A 181 14.19 -7.85 -14.83
N GLN A 182 15.16 -7.24 -15.47
CA GLN A 182 16.52 -7.75 -15.62
C GLN A 182 17.47 -7.13 -14.59
N GLU A 183 17.37 -5.82 -14.43
CA GLU A 183 18.18 -5.05 -13.47
C GLU A 183 17.34 -3.94 -12.86
N VAL A 184 17.67 -3.57 -11.62
CA VAL A 184 17.06 -2.45 -10.90
C VAL A 184 18.16 -1.60 -10.27
N SER A 185 17.89 -0.30 -10.16
CA SER A 185 18.78 0.65 -9.49
C SER A 185 17.94 1.76 -8.87
N SER A 186 18.52 2.50 -7.93
CA SER A 186 17.91 3.69 -7.35
C SER A 186 18.94 4.76 -7.07
N ILE A 187 18.49 6.01 -7.05
CA ILE A 187 19.28 7.16 -6.61
C ILE A 187 18.44 7.97 -5.62
N ASP A 188 19.09 8.56 -4.61
CA ASP A 188 18.45 9.42 -3.61
C ASP A 188 18.28 10.86 -4.17
N VAL A 189 17.67 10.97 -5.35
CA VAL A 189 17.28 12.21 -6.01
C VAL A 189 15.86 12.05 -6.50
N GLY A 190 14.99 12.98 -6.15
CA GLY A 190 13.57 12.96 -6.52
C GLY A 190 13.07 14.36 -6.85
N ALA A 191 11.80 14.46 -7.23
CA ALA A 191 11.18 15.70 -7.69
C ALA A 191 11.08 16.80 -6.62
N ARG A 192 11.22 16.46 -5.33
CA ARG A 192 11.11 17.37 -4.18
C ARG A 192 12.35 17.43 -3.31
N LEU A 193 13.45 16.83 -3.74
CA LEU A 193 14.71 16.90 -3.01
C LEU A 193 15.44 18.18 -3.39
N LEU A 194 15.62 19.07 -2.39
CA LEU A 194 16.55 20.17 -2.45
C LEU A 194 17.74 19.79 -1.55
N ALA A 195 18.90 19.58 -2.12
CA ALA A 195 20.14 19.40 -1.39
C ALA A 195 20.94 20.72 -1.44
N PHE A 196 21.30 21.24 -0.27
CA PHE A 196 22.13 22.42 -0.12
C PHE A 196 23.50 22.00 0.40
#